data_88b43597ea2e82ad39e23f024edfa765
#
_entry.id   88b43597ea2e82ad39e23f024edfa765
#
_cell.length_a   1.000
_cell.length_b   1.000
_cell.length_c   1.000
_cell.angle_alpha   90.00
_cell.angle_beta   90.00
_cell.angle_gamma   90.00
#
_symmetry.space_group_name_H-M   'P 1'
#
loop_
_entity.id
_entity.type
_entity.pdbx_description
1 polymer ?
#
loop_
_entity_poly.entity_id
_entity_poly.type
_entity_poly.pdbx_seq_one_letter_code
_entity_poly.pdbx_strand_id
1 'polypeptide(L)'
;LLVAGHEIACVYTQPPRPAGRGQKERKSPVHLRAESEGIEVRTPASLKDAEAQAAFAALDLDAAVVVAYGLILPLPILNAPQRGCINIHASLLPRWRGAAPIQRALLAGDTESGVTIMLMDEGLDTGPELLRGSIDIGPAMNAGELHDALCELGGRLIVEALAGLEAGTITPIPQSDDGMTYAGK
;
A
#
# COMPACT_ATOMS: atom_id res chain seq x y z
N LEU A 1 -4.80 7.40 9.08
CA LEU A 1 -4.15 6.85 10.27
C LEU A 1 -4.07 7.89 11.40
N LEU A 2 -3.43 9.04 11.21
CA LEU A 2 -3.32 10.10 12.23
C LEU A 2 -4.68 10.51 12.82
N VAL A 3 -5.67 10.78 11.94
CA VAL A 3 -7.03 11.16 12.36
C VAL A 3 -7.72 10.06 13.15
N ALA A 4 -7.35 8.80 12.91
CA ALA A 4 -7.85 7.64 13.65
C ALA A 4 -7.10 7.37 14.97
N GLY A 5 -6.12 8.21 15.32
CA GLY A 5 -5.39 8.14 16.59
C GLY A 5 -4.19 7.20 16.58
N HIS A 6 -3.78 6.68 15.43
CA HIS A 6 -2.56 5.88 15.35
C HIS A 6 -1.30 6.75 15.51
N GLU A 7 -0.34 6.28 16.29
CA GLU A 7 0.99 6.84 16.35
C GLU A 7 1.80 6.41 15.12
N ILE A 8 2.37 7.37 14.41
CA ILE A 8 3.19 7.11 13.22
C ILE A 8 4.65 7.31 13.60
N ALA A 9 5.37 6.22 13.80
CA ALA A 9 6.78 6.26 14.18
C ALA A 9 7.65 6.94 13.12
N CYS A 10 7.45 6.61 11.84
CA CYS A 10 8.07 7.33 10.71
C CYS A 10 7.38 6.97 9.38
N VAL A 11 7.73 7.69 8.33
CA VAL A 11 7.29 7.44 6.96
C VAL A 11 8.48 7.06 6.09
N TYR A 12 8.40 5.89 5.45
CA TYR A 12 9.35 5.48 4.40
C TYR A 12 8.78 5.85 3.03
N THR A 13 9.56 6.54 2.22
CA THR A 13 9.20 6.87 0.83
C THR A 13 10.43 6.81 -0.06
N GLN A 14 10.21 6.78 -1.38
CA GLN A 14 11.33 6.81 -2.31
C GLN A 14 12.10 8.13 -2.20
N PRO A 15 13.42 8.13 -2.45
CA PRO A 15 14.22 9.35 -2.48
C PRO A 15 13.62 10.38 -3.44
N PRO A 16 13.78 11.69 -3.14
CA PRO A 16 13.42 12.74 -4.08
C PRO A 16 14.04 12.49 -5.47
N ARG A 17 13.26 12.71 -6.51
CA ARG A 17 13.71 12.50 -7.89
C ARG A 17 13.62 13.77 -8.71
N PRO A 18 14.51 13.97 -9.68
CA PRO A 18 14.37 15.04 -10.64
C PRO A 18 13.05 14.96 -11.38
N ALA A 19 12.27 16.04 -11.42
CA ALA A 19 10.96 16.08 -12.07
C ALA A 19 10.71 17.42 -12.76
N GLY A 20 9.94 17.37 -13.86
CA GLY A 20 9.51 18.54 -14.62
C GLY A 20 10.62 19.25 -15.41
N ARG A 21 10.28 20.43 -15.96
CA ARG A 21 11.26 21.27 -16.67
C ARG A 21 12.29 21.81 -15.65
N GLY A 22 13.58 21.59 -15.93
CA GLY A 22 14.70 22.03 -15.06
C GLY A 22 15.17 20.98 -14.06
N GLN A 23 14.64 19.74 -14.09
CA GLN A 23 15.17 18.57 -13.35
C GLN A 23 15.45 18.87 -11.85
N LYS A 24 14.62 19.70 -11.22
CA LYS A 24 14.71 19.95 -9.78
C LYS A 24 14.21 18.72 -9.02
N GLU A 25 14.92 18.34 -7.99
CA GLU A 25 14.47 17.28 -7.08
C GLU A 25 13.12 17.64 -6.45
N ARG A 26 12.19 16.69 -6.52
CA ARG A 26 10.87 16.83 -5.91
C ARG A 26 10.65 15.70 -4.92
N LYS A 27 10.22 16.09 -3.73
CA LYS A 27 9.71 15.18 -2.71
C LYS A 27 8.35 14.63 -3.15
N SER A 28 8.06 13.39 -2.76
CA SER A 28 6.73 12.81 -2.98
C SER A 28 5.65 13.54 -2.15
N PRO A 29 4.37 13.47 -2.53
CA PRO A 29 3.28 14.05 -1.73
C PRO A 29 3.25 13.53 -0.28
N VAL A 30 3.50 12.23 -0.08
CA VAL A 30 3.54 11.64 1.27
C VAL A 30 4.73 12.16 2.08
N HIS A 31 5.88 12.42 1.45
CA HIS A 31 7.03 13.05 2.10
C HIS A 31 6.67 14.44 2.65
N LEU A 32 6.10 15.28 1.79
CA LEU A 32 5.70 16.65 2.16
C LEU A 32 4.64 16.64 3.27
N ARG A 33 3.69 15.71 3.19
CA ARG A 33 2.66 15.58 4.23
C ARG A 33 3.26 15.15 5.56
N ALA A 34 4.12 14.15 5.59
CA ALA A 34 4.78 13.68 6.81
C ALA A 34 5.60 14.80 7.47
N GLU A 35 6.36 15.56 6.68
CA GLU A 35 7.10 16.73 7.20
C GLU A 35 6.17 17.79 7.81
N SER A 36 5.00 18.07 7.19
CA SER A 36 4.04 19.05 7.72
C SER A 36 3.39 18.62 9.04
N GLU A 37 3.37 17.31 9.31
CA GLU A 37 2.88 16.74 10.58
C GLU A 37 4.02 16.52 11.59
N GLY A 38 5.26 16.88 11.26
CA GLY A 38 6.42 16.67 12.14
C GLY A 38 6.86 15.21 12.26
N ILE A 39 6.47 14.35 11.31
CA ILE A 39 6.81 12.93 11.31
C ILE A 39 8.15 12.73 10.61
N GLU A 40 9.03 11.91 11.19
CA GLU A 40 10.30 11.54 10.60
C GLU A 40 10.08 10.88 9.22
N VAL A 41 10.87 11.30 8.21
CA VAL A 41 10.82 10.73 6.87
C VAL A 41 12.16 10.08 6.54
N ARG A 42 12.12 8.81 6.16
CA ARG A 42 13.27 8.04 5.70
C ARG A 42 13.15 7.71 4.22
N THR A 43 14.22 7.93 3.48
CA THR A 43 14.22 7.75 2.01
C THR A 43 15.36 6.84 1.54
N PRO A 44 15.41 5.56 2.01
CA PRO A 44 16.44 4.64 1.57
C PRO A 44 16.27 4.31 0.07
N ALA A 45 17.39 4.17 -0.64
CA ALA A 45 17.36 3.70 -2.03
C ALA A 45 17.02 2.20 -2.13
N SER A 46 17.25 1.46 -1.05
CA SER A 46 17.00 0.01 -0.93
C SER A 46 16.74 -0.35 0.52
N LEU A 47 16.01 -1.44 0.75
CA LEU A 47 15.82 -2.07 2.06
C LEU A 47 16.49 -3.46 2.11
N LYS A 48 17.42 -3.74 1.18
CA LYS A 48 18.09 -5.04 1.09
C LYS A 48 19.33 -5.16 1.96
N ASP A 49 19.93 -4.04 2.37
CA ASP A 49 21.12 -4.04 3.21
C ASP A 49 20.75 -4.24 4.69
N ALA A 50 21.70 -4.85 5.44
CA ALA A 50 21.47 -5.22 6.83
C ALA A 50 21.30 -4.00 7.75
N GLU A 51 21.91 -2.86 7.45
CA GLU A 51 21.81 -1.66 8.24
C GLU A 51 20.40 -1.07 8.13
N ALA A 52 19.85 -0.96 6.90
CA ALA A 52 18.47 -0.49 6.68
C ALA A 52 17.45 -1.43 7.34
N GLN A 53 17.68 -2.74 7.29
CA GLN A 53 16.82 -3.73 7.95
C GLN A 53 16.87 -3.60 9.47
N ALA A 54 18.05 -3.47 10.05
CA ALA A 54 18.21 -3.26 11.48
C ALA A 54 17.57 -1.94 11.95
N ALA A 55 17.76 -0.85 11.18
CA ALA A 55 17.15 0.44 11.47
C ALA A 55 15.61 0.42 11.38
N PHE A 56 15.03 -0.41 10.49
CA PHE A 56 13.60 -0.62 10.41
C PHE A 56 13.08 -1.47 11.58
N ALA A 57 13.76 -2.58 11.89
CA ALA A 57 13.38 -3.46 13.00
C ALA A 57 13.44 -2.74 14.37
N ALA A 58 14.41 -1.82 14.53
CA ALA A 58 14.56 -1.03 15.75
C ALA A 58 13.39 -0.06 16.03
N LEU A 59 12.47 0.13 15.09
CA LEU A 59 11.26 0.91 15.29
C LEU A 59 10.22 0.18 16.16
N ASP A 60 10.36 -1.14 16.33
CA ASP A 60 9.47 -2.00 17.15
C ASP A 60 7.99 -1.76 16.87
N LEU A 61 7.61 -1.86 15.61
CA LEU A 61 6.28 -1.51 15.12
C LEU A 61 5.25 -2.60 15.40
N ASP A 62 4.03 -2.21 15.75
CA ASP A 62 2.88 -3.11 15.74
C ASP A 62 2.52 -3.58 14.32
N ALA A 63 2.52 -2.66 13.37
CA ALA A 63 2.25 -2.94 11.95
C ALA A 63 2.96 -1.93 11.04
N ALA A 64 3.23 -2.32 9.80
CA ALA A 64 3.68 -1.39 8.76
C ALA A 64 2.64 -1.32 7.64
N VAL A 65 2.08 -0.15 7.40
CA VAL A 65 1.14 0.09 6.30
C VAL A 65 1.90 0.47 5.04
N VAL A 66 1.66 -0.27 3.97
CA VAL A 66 2.33 -0.08 2.68
C VAL A 66 1.30 0.33 1.63
N VAL A 67 1.62 1.36 0.86
CA VAL A 67 0.82 1.80 -0.29
C VAL A 67 1.72 2.34 -1.39
N ALA A 68 1.68 1.76 -2.56
CA ALA A 68 2.42 2.20 -3.76
C ALA A 68 3.90 2.56 -3.50
N TYR A 69 4.57 1.87 -2.58
CA TYR A 69 5.95 2.19 -2.16
C TYR A 69 6.96 2.01 -3.29
N GLY A 70 6.75 0.99 -4.13
CA GLY A 70 7.51 0.77 -5.35
C GLY A 70 8.92 0.21 -5.17
N LEU A 71 9.29 -0.21 -3.97
CA LEU A 71 10.49 -1.00 -3.69
C LEU A 71 10.10 -2.38 -3.16
N ILE A 72 10.95 -3.37 -3.43
CA ILE A 72 10.77 -4.72 -2.88
C ILE A 72 11.07 -4.68 -1.38
N LEU A 73 10.18 -5.25 -0.58
CA LEU A 73 10.36 -5.45 0.84
C LEU A 73 10.91 -6.87 1.07
N PRO A 74 12.17 -7.04 1.51
CA PRO A 74 12.71 -8.35 1.81
C PRO A 74 12.11 -8.93 3.09
N LEU A 75 12.20 -10.26 3.27
CA LEU A 75 11.65 -10.97 4.43
C LEU A 75 11.95 -10.33 5.79
N PRO A 76 13.18 -9.87 6.08
CA PRO A 76 13.45 -9.22 7.37
C PRO A 76 12.61 -7.95 7.60
N ILE A 77 12.22 -7.23 6.54
CA ILE A 77 11.32 -6.08 6.64
C ILE A 77 9.88 -6.55 6.80
N LEU A 78 9.43 -7.54 6.01
CA LEU A 78 8.07 -8.06 6.08
C LEU A 78 7.72 -8.61 7.46
N ASN A 79 8.70 -9.26 8.11
CA ASN A 79 8.53 -9.93 9.40
C ASN A 79 8.90 -9.06 10.62
N ALA A 80 9.42 -7.85 10.43
CA ALA A 80 9.82 -7.00 11.54
C ALA A 80 8.64 -6.48 12.37
N PRO A 81 7.53 -5.98 11.76
CA PRO A 81 6.37 -5.55 12.56
C PRO A 81 5.64 -6.75 13.17
N GLN A 82 5.11 -6.61 14.38
CA GLN A 82 4.43 -7.68 15.12
C GLN A 82 3.25 -8.29 14.33
N ARG A 83 2.52 -7.47 13.58
CA ARG A 83 1.37 -7.86 12.73
C ARG A 83 1.75 -7.91 11.24
N GLY A 84 3.04 -7.81 10.91
CA GLY A 84 3.54 -7.81 9.54
C GLY A 84 3.33 -6.49 8.79
N CYS A 85 3.64 -6.53 7.50
CA CYS A 85 3.40 -5.45 6.56
C CYS A 85 2.03 -5.63 5.90
N ILE A 86 1.22 -4.58 5.91
CA ILE A 86 -0.16 -4.58 5.40
C ILE A 86 -0.22 -3.66 4.19
N ASN A 87 -0.57 -4.21 3.02
CA ASN A 87 -0.68 -3.45 1.78
C ASN A 87 -2.11 -3.00 1.49
N ILE A 88 -2.23 -1.77 1.03
CA ILE A 88 -3.45 -1.23 0.42
C ILE A 88 -3.32 -1.45 -1.09
N HIS A 89 -3.91 -2.53 -1.61
CA HIS A 89 -3.83 -2.87 -3.02
C HIS A 89 -5.06 -2.35 -3.79
N ALA A 90 -4.83 -1.65 -4.89
CA ALA A 90 -5.87 -0.93 -5.64
C ALA A 90 -6.58 -1.84 -6.66
N SER A 91 -6.99 -3.04 -6.24
CA SER A 91 -7.87 -3.94 -6.99
C SER A 91 -8.62 -4.90 -6.05
N LEU A 92 -9.61 -5.59 -6.58
CA LEU A 92 -10.25 -6.75 -5.94
C LEU A 92 -9.42 -8.00 -6.22
N LEU A 93 -8.46 -8.31 -5.35
CA LEU A 93 -7.61 -9.50 -5.49
C LEU A 93 -8.47 -10.79 -5.51
N PRO A 94 -8.02 -11.80 -6.25
CA PRO A 94 -6.74 -12.00 -6.93
C PRO A 94 -6.63 -11.36 -8.33
N ARG A 95 -7.64 -10.59 -8.75
CA ARG A 95 -7.58 -9.87 -10.03
C ARG A 95 -6.62 -8.68 -9.93
N TRP A 96 -5.77 -8.51 -10.94
CA TRP A 96 -4.84 -7.40 -11.09
C TRP A 96 -3.75 -7.33 -10.01
N ARG A 97 -3.14 -8.47 -9.63
CA ARG A 97 -1.88 -8.47 -8.88
C ARG A 97 -0.80 -7.69 -9.65
N GLY A 98 -0.01 -6.84 -8.98
CA GLY A 98 1.10 -6.13 -9.58
C GLY A 98 0.97 -4.61 -9.60
N ALA A 99 1.74 -3.96 -10.49
CA ALA A 99 2.10 -2.55 -10.35
C ALA A 99 1.09 -1.53 -10.91
N ALA A 100 0.13 -1.95 -11.75
CA ALA A 100 -0.75 -1.03 -12.48
C ALA A 100 -2.23 -1.46 -12.49
N PRO A 101 -2.83 -1.85 -11.35
CA PRO A 101 -4.18 -2.40 -11.30
C PRO A 101 -5.24 -1.42 -11.82
N ILE A 102 -5.13 -0.14 -11.49
CA ILE A 102 -6.09 0.92 -11.88
C ILE A 102 -6.18 1.03 -13.40
N GLN A 103 -5.02 1.14 -14.07
CA GLN A 103 -4.96 1.26 -15.52
C GLN A 103 -5.46 -0.02 -16.21
N ARG A 104 -5.12 -1.18 -15.65
CA ARG A 104 -5.53 -2.48 -16.23
C ARG A 104 -7.02 -2.71 -16.11
N ALA A 105 -7.65 -2.36 -15.00
CA ALA A 105 -9.10 -2.45 -14.84
C ALA A 105 -9.83 -1.61 -15.91
N LEU A 106 -9.42 -0.36 -16.12
CA LEU A 106 -10.01 0.52 -17.13
C LEU A 106 -9.78 0.00 -18.56
N LEU A 107 -8.56 -0.44 -18.89
CA LEU A 107 -8.23 -0.97 -20.21
C LEU A 107 -8.97 -2.28 -20.52
N ALA A 108 -9.26 -3.08 -19.52
CA ALA A 108 -10.04 -4.30 -19.67
C ALA A 108 -11.55 -4.05 -19.79
N GLY A 109 -12.01 -2.81 -19.52
CA GLY A 109 -13.43 -2.49 -19.51
C GLY A 109 -14.16 -3.04 -18.29
N ASP A 110 -13.45 -3.22 -17.18
CA ASP A 110 -14.08 -3.65 -15.94
C ASP A 110 -15.15 -2.63 -15.50
N THR A 111 -16.29 -3.10 -15.05
CA THR A 111 -17.40 -2.28 -14.55
C THR A 111 -17.33 -2.06 -13.04
N GLU A 112 -16.45 -2.79 -12.37
CA GLU A 112 -16.20 -2.71 -10.93
C GLU A 112 -14.70 -2.80 -10.67
N SER A 113 -14.23 -2.07 -9.67
CA SER A 113 -12.91 -2.21 -9.07
C SER A 113 -13.01 -2.09 -7.56
N GLY A 114 -11.91 -2.00 -6.86
CA GLY A 114 -11.93 -1.83 -5.41
C GLY A 114 -10.55 -1.80 -4.79
N VAL A 115 -10.53 -1.95 -3.49
CA VAL A 115 -9.32 -2.06 -2.69
C VAL A 115 -9.36 -3.35 -1.90
N THR A 116 -8.23 -4.05 -1.88
CA THR A 116 -7.98 -5.17 -0.98
C THR A 116 -6.90 -4.77 0.02
N ILE A 117 -7.22 -4.84 1.30
CA ILE A 117 -6.23 -4.76 2.40
C ILE A 117 -5.71 -6.18 2.62
N MET A 118 -4.40 -6.38 2.51
CA MET A 118 -3.79 -7.70 2.60
C MET A 118 -2.50 -7.70 3.40
N LEU A 119 -2.18 -8.81 4.03
CA LEU A 119 -0.83 -9.05 4.55
C LEU A 119 0.12 -9.29 3.39
N MET A 120 1.30 -8.72 3.46
CA MET A 120 2.34 -8.94 2.44
C MET A 120 3.12 -10.21 2.74
N ASP A 121 3.45 -10.94 1.69
CA ASP A 121 4.36 -12.08 1.68
C ASP A 121 5.49 -11.85 0.65
N GLU A 122 6.29 -12.88 0.37
CA GLU A 122 7.38 -12.79 -0.62
C GLU A 122 6.88 -12.74 -2.07
N GLY A 123 5.61 -13.08 -2.31
CA GLY A 123 5.02 -13.11 -3.64
C GLY A 123 4.56 -11.72 -4.09
N LEU A 124 4.18 -11.62 -5.35
CA LEU A 124 3.64 -10.41 -5.94
C LEU A 124 2.14 -10.32 -5.63
N ASP A 125 1.79 -9.62 -4.57
CA ASP A 125 0.41 -9.40 -4.10
C ASP A 125 -0.37 -10.72 -3.88
N THR A 126 0.31 -11.73 -3.33
CA THR A 126 -0.21 -13.09 -3.10
C THR A 126 -0.65 -13.35 -1.68
N GLY A 127 -0.29 -12.49 -0.75
CA GLY A 127 -0.57 -12.67 0.67
C GLY A 127 -2.06 -12.66 1.01
N PRO A 128 -2.42 -13.13 2.20
CA PRO A 128 -3.82 -13.29 2.59
C PRO A 128 -4.53 -11.96 2.75
N GLU A 129 -5.81 -11.95 2.39
CA GLU A 129 -6.68 -10.79 2.49
C GLU A 129 -7.17 -10.60 3.93
N LEU A 130 -7.29 -9.32 4.33
CA LEU A 130 -7.86 -8.90 5.59
C LEU A 130 -9.25 -8.31 5.41
N LEU A 131 -9.39 -7.43 4.42
CA LEU A 131 -10.63 -6.70 4.15
C LEU A 131 -10.66 -6.25 2.70
N ARG A 132 -11.84 -6.17 2.10
CA ARG A 132 -12.00 -5.59 0.76
C ARG A 132 -13.22 -4.69 0.69
N GLY A 133 -13.20 -3.76 -0.24
CA GLY A 133 -14.35 -2.96 -0.62
C GLY A 133 -14.33 -2.68 -2.11
N SER A 134 -15.50 -2.56 -2.72
CA SER A 134 -15.64 -2.30 -4.15
C SER A 134 -16.23 -0.94 -4.45
N ILE A 135 -16.00 -0.49 -5.67
CA ILE A 135 -16.61 0.69 -6.29
C ILE A 135 -16.98 0.38 -7.73
N ASP A 136 -18.08 0.96 -8.20
CA ASP A 136 -18.45 0.87 -9.60
C ASP A 136 -17.57 1.77 -10.48
N ILE A 137 -17.18 1.26 -11.65
CA ILE A 137 -16.50 2.05 -12.68
C ILE A 137 -17.55 2.53 -13.68
N GLY A 138 -17.89 3.80 -13.61
CA GLY A 138 -18.82 4.43 -14.55
C GLY A 138 -18.24 4.50 -15.97
N PRO A 139 -19.09 4.54 -17.01
CA PRO A 139 -18.66 4.46 -18.41
C PRO A 139 -17.77 5.64 -18.87
N ALA A 140 -17.77 6.75 -18.15
CA ALA A 140 -16.95 7.93 -18.43
C ALA A 140 -15.80 8.13 -17.43
N MET A 141 -15.67 7.23 -16.45
CA MET A 141 -14.66 7.37 -15.38
C MET A 141 -13.26 7.21 -15.97
N ASN A 142 -12.40 8.18 -15.71
CA ASN A 142 -11.00 8.16 -16.09
C ASN A 142 -10.10 7.63 -14.94
N ALA A 143 -8.81 7.40 -15.25
CA ALA A 143 -7.87 6.83 -14.29
C ALA A 143 -7.63 7.71 -13.06
N GLY A 144 -7.73 9.04 -13.18
CA GLY A 144 -7.59 9.97 -12.06
C GLY A 144 -8.77 9.86 -11.11
N GLU A 145 -9.99 9.87 -11.65
CA GLU A 145 -11.23 9.74 -10.86
C GLU A 145 -11.29 8.37 -10.14
N LEU A 146 -10.92 7.29 -10.84
CA LEU A 146 -10.84 5.96 -10.23
C LEU A 146 -9.78 5.92 -9.12
N HIS A 147 -8.59 6.49 -9.38
CA HIS A 147 -7.52 6.59 -8.38
C HIS A 147 -8.00 7.32 -7.12
N ASP A 148 -8.64 8.46 -7.26
CA ASP A 148 -9.07 9.27 -6.11
C ASP A 148 -10.14 8.55 -5.29
N ALA A 149 -11.11 7.90 -5.95
CA ALA A 149 -12.12 7.08 -5.28
C ALA A 149 -11.49 5.89 -4.52
N LEU A 150 -10.51 5.21 -5.13
CA LEU A 150 -9.78 4.11 -4.49
C LEU A 150 -8.89 4.58 -3.32
N CYS A 151 -8.30 5.77 -3.40
CA CYS A 151 -7.55 6.37 -2.30
C CYS A 151 -8.44 6.62 -1.08
N GLU A 152 -9.64 7.16 -1.29
CA GLU A 152 -10.60 7.39 -0.21
C GLU A 152 -11.08 6.07 0.42
N LEU A 153 -11.44 5.10 -0.42
CA LEU A 153 -11.85 3.77 0.03
C LEU A 153 -10.73 3.08 0.82
N GLY A 154 -9.51 3.06 0.29
CA GLY A 154 -8.35 2.44 0.93
C GLY A 154 -7.99 3.08 2.26
N GLY A 155 -8.11 4.40 2.36
CA GLY A 155 -7.90 5.14 3.61
C GLY A 155 -8.89 4.76 4.71
N ARG A 156 -10.15 4.46 4.37
CA ARG A 156 -11.16 3.96 5.34
C ARG A 156 -10.89 2.50 5.70
N LEU A 157 -10.70 1.64 4.71
CA LEU A 157 -10.53 0.20 4.92
C LEU A 157 -9.28 -0.14 5.73
N ILE A 158 -8.17 0.60 5.58
CA ILE A 158 -6.97 0.32 6.37
C ILE A 158 -7.17 0.62 7.85
N VAL A 159 -7.91 1.66 8.19
CA VAL A 159 -8.23 1.97 9.61
C VAL A 159 -9.12 0.87 10.18
N GLU A 160 -10.12 0.43 9.45
CA GLU A 160 -11.01 -0.67 9.85
C GLU A 160 -10.24 -1.98 10.00
N ALA A 161 -9.35 -2.31 9.05
CA ALA A 161 -8.53 -3.51 9.10
C ALA A 161 -7.57 -3.53 10.31
N LEU A 162 -6.92 -2.42 10.61
CA LEU A 162 -6.05 -2.30 11.79
C LEU A 162 -6.83 -2.49 13.09
N ALA A 163 -7.97 -1.83 13.21
CA ALA A 163 -8.84 -1.98 14.39
C ALA A 163 -9.36 -3.42 14.54
N GLY A 164 -9.74 -4.06 13.42
CA GLY A 164 -10.20 -5.46 13.44
C GLY A 164 -9.09 -6.46 13.79
N LEU A 165 -7.86 -6.22 13.32
CA LEU A 165 -6.70 -7.02 13.69
C LEU A 165 -6.35 -6.86 15.18
N GLU A 166 -6.42 -5.65 15.70
CA GLU A 166 -6.19 -5.37 17.13
C GLU A 166 -7.22 -6.07 18.00
N ALA A 167 -8.50 -5.96 17.64
CA ALA A 167 -9.62 -6.58 18.35
C ALA A 167 -9.71 -8.11 18.13
N GLY A 168 -8.94 -8.70 17.20
CA GLY A 168 -9.02 -10.11 16.84
C GLY A 168 -10.31 -10.49 16.12
N THR A 169 -11.01 -9.53 15.52
CA THR A 169 -12.28 -9.74 14.76
C THR A 169 -12.06 -9.98 13.28
N ILE A 170 -10.86 -9.67 12.76
CA ILE A 170 -10.44 -9.97 11.38
C ILE A 170 -9.40 -11.08 11.42
N THR A 171 -9.63 -12.11 10.60
CA THR A 171 -8.69 -13.22 10.39
C THR A 171 -8.22 -13.18 8.93
N PRO A 172 -6.91 -13.27 8.67
CA PRO A 172 -6.39 -13.31 7.31
C PRO A 172 -6.95 -14.51 6.52
N ILE A 173 -7.45 -14.28 5.33
CA ILE A 173 -8.04 -15.29 4.45
C ILE A 173 -7.11 -15.47 3.24
N PRO A 174 -6.60 -16.69 2.99
CA PRO A 174 -5.81 -16.97 1.79
C PRO A 174 -6.54 -16.59 0.51
N GLN A 175 -5.85 -15.95 -0.43
CA GLN A 175 -6.44 -15.66 -1.72
C GLN A 175 -6.73 -16.94 -2.51
N SER A 176 -7.86 -16.93 -3.26
CA SER A 176 -8.11 -17.94 -4.28
C SER A 176 -7.19 -17.72 -5.50
N ASP A 177 -6.87 -18.80 -6.21
CA ASP A 177 -6.24 -18.70 -7.54
C ASP A 177 -7.27 -18.50 -8.66
N ASP A 178 -8.56 -18.67 -8.37
CA ASP A 178 -9.63 -18.46 -9.35
C ASP A 178 -9.79 -16.97 -9.67
N GLY A 179 -9.80 -16.65 -10.97
CA GLY A 179 -9.87 -15.27 -11.46
C GLY A 179 -8.57 -14.46 -11.34
N MET A 180 -7.47 -15.09 -10.97
CA MET A 180 -6.16 -14.43 -10.85
C MET A 180 -5.71 -13.83 -12.20
N THR A 181 -5.29 -12.57 -12.16
CA THR A 181 -4.67 -11.85 -13.29
C THR A 181 -3.56 -10.93 -12.82
N TYR A 182 -2.71 -10.51 -13.75
CA TYR A 182 -1.56 -9.64 -13.45
C TYR A 182 -1.65 -8.29 -14.13
N ALA A 183 -1.27 -7.24 -13.41
CA ALA A 183 -1.23 -5.85 -13.84
C ALA A 183 0.22 -5.37 -14.02
N GLY A 184 0.89 -5.84 -15.07
CA GLY A 184 2.20 -5.31 -15.48
C GLY A 184 2.10 -3.85 -15.94
N LYS A 185 3.23 -3.09 -15.79
CA LYS A 185 3.37 -1.71 -16.32
C LYS A 185 3.28 -1.69 -17.84
#